data_0a1c3729640bcdd0d210e756e916e2a3
#
_entry.id   0a1c3729640bcdd0d210e756e916e2a3
#
_cell.length_a   1.000
_cell.length_b   1.000
_cell.length_c   1.000
_cell.angle_alpha   90.00
_cell.angle_beta   90.00
_cell.angle_gamma   90.00
#
_symmetry.space_group_name_H-M   'P 1'
#
loop_
_entity.id
_entity.type
_entity.pdbx_description
1 polymer ?
#
loop_
_entity_poly.entity_id
_entity_poly.type
_entity_poly.pdbx_seq_one_letter_code
_entity_poly.pdbx_strand_id
1 'polypeptide(L)'
;MSQQKFRLVTRSDFDGLVCAVLLNELDMIDEIKFVHPKDMQDGKVEITDRDITTNLPYVAGAHIAFDHHLSETIRNTGDNKNHVIDPEAPSAARVVYDYYGGKKAFPNIADDMMEAVDKADSAQFNIDEILHPSGWVLLNFLMDARTGLGRFREFRVSNYNLMMDLIKYCRNHTIDEILKLPDVVERIELYFEQNDKARTQILDCTFVHNNLAVVDLRNQENIWAANRFLIYALFPYTNISIHVMWGVQKQNTVFATGKSILDRSSKTNVGELMLKYGGGGHHAAGTCQVANDKADAVLMELVDQINADG
;
A
#
# COMPACT_ATOMS: atom_id res chain seq x y z
N MET A 1 4.94 -31.81 23.59
CA MET A 1 4.83 -31.92 22.13
C MET A 1 5.05 -30.51 21.61
N SER A 2 6.00 -30.28 20.70
CA SER A 2 6.17 -28.95 20.08
C SER A 2 4.90 -28.66 19.26
N GLN A 3 4.33 -27.48 19.47
CA GLN A 3 3.21 -27.02 18.67
C GLN A 3 3.66 -26.94 17.20
N GLN A 4 2.83 -27.40 16.27
CA GLN A 4 3.15 -27.27 14.84
C GLN A 4 3.24 -25.78 14.49
N LYS A 5 4.34 -25.38 13.85
CA LYS A 5 4.54 -24.02 13.36
C LYS A 5 4.28 -23.94 11.87
N PHE A 6 3.90 -22.75 11.41
CA PHE A 6 3.50 -22.48 10.05
C PHE A 6 4.47 -21.50 9.38
N ARG A 7 4.48 -21.50 8.06
CA ARG A 7 5.06 -20.42 7.28
C ARG A 7 4.01 -19.32 7.08
N LEU A 8 4.33 -18.09 7.45
CA LEU A 8 3.51 -16.94 7.08
C LEU A 8 3.84 -16.49 5.66
N VAL A 9 2.85 -16.40 4.80
CA VAL A 9 2.94 -15.77 3.48
C VAL A 9 2.11 -14.49 3.52
N THR A 10 2.76 -13.34 3.36
CA THR A 10 2.10 -12.04 3.53
C THR A 10 2.65 -11.00 2.56
N ARG A 11 1.99 -9.85 2.50
CA ARG A 11 2.43 -8.71 1.72
C ARG A 11 3.55 -7.95 2.43
N SER A 12 4.48 -7.37 1.65
CA SER A 12 5.57 -6.53 2.18
C SER A 12 5.11 -5.08 2.34
N ASP A 13 4.24 -4.84 3.33
CA ASP A 13 3.77 -3.52 3.75
C ASP A 13 3.51 -3.52 5.27
N PHE A 14 2.99 -2.41 5.80
CA PHE A 14 2.81 -2.27 7.25
C PHE A 14 1.75 -3.23 7.80
N ASP A 15 0.67 -3.49 7.06
CA ASP A 15 -0.35 -4.46 7.47
C ASP A 15 0.21 -5.89 7.53
N GLY A 16 0.95 -6.31 6.50
CA GLY A 16 1.64 -7.61 6.51
C GLY A 16 2.69 -7.73 7.61
N LEU A 17 3.38 -6.64 7.94
CA LEU A 17 4.32 -6.61 9.07
C LEU A 17 3.59 -6.83 10.40
N VAL A 18 2.49 -6.12 10.65
CA VAL A 18 1.74 -6.25 11.91
C VAL A 18 1.10 -7.64 12.02
N CYS A 19 0.59 -8.21 10.91
CA CYS A 19 0.17 -9.61 10.89
C CYS A 19 1.29 -10.57 11.36
N ALA A 20 2.52 -10.34 10.89
CA ALA A 20 3.68 -11.14 11.30
C ALA A 20 4.03 -10.94 12.79
N VAL A 21 3.93 -9.71 13.31
CA VAL A 21 4.12 -9.43 14.74
C VAL A 21 3.10 -10.20 15.59
N LEU A 22 1.82 -10.16 15.23
CA LEU A 22 0.75 -10.85 15.94
C LEU A 22 0.93 -12.37 15.96
N LEU A 23 1.21 -12.98 14.80
CA LEU A 23 1.40 -14.43 14.71
C LEU A 23 2.69 -14.90 15.38
N ASN A 24 3.73 -14.07 15.41
CA ASN A 24 4.93 -14.32 16.21
C ASN A 24 4.66 -14.24 17.73
N GLU A 25 3.80 -13.29 18.17
CA GLU A 25 3.43 -13.20 19.60
C GLU A 25 2.72 -14.47 20.08
N LEU A 26 1.94 -15.10 19.20
CA LEU A 26 1.30 -16.40 19.46
C LEU A 26 2.22 -17.63 19.30
N ASP A 27 3.49 -17.43 18.94
CA ASP A 27 4.46 -18.49 18.64
C ASP A 27 4.00 -19.47 17.54
N MET A 28 3.19 -18.97 16.58
CA MET A 28 2.56 -19.80 15.54
C MET A 28 3.42 -19.98 14.29
N ILE A 29 4.38 -19.08 14.03
CA ILE A 29 5.15 -19.08 12.78
C ILE A 29 6.65 -19.29 13.03
N ASP A 30 7.33 -19.96 12.09
CA ASP A 30 8.77 -20.20 12.08
C ASP A 30 9.46 -19.68 10.80
N GLU A 31 8.69 -19.35 9.78
CA GLU A 31 9.16 -18.81 8.49
C GLU A 31 8.24 -17.70 8.02
N ILE A 32 8.81 -16.70 7.35
CA ILE A 32 8.03 -15.59 6.75
C ILE A 32 8.47 -15.42 5.30
N LYS A 33 7.47 -15.33 4.40
CA LYS A 33 7.66 -15.07 2.98
C LYS A 33 6.83 -13.87 2.54
N PHE A 34 7.49 -12.83 2.08
CA PHE A 34 6.81 -11.68 1.47
C PHE A 34 6.52 -11.94 -0.01
N VAL A 35 5.28 -11.65 -0.42
CA VAL A 35 4.79 -11.97 -1.76
C VAL A 35 4.02 -10.77 -2.32
N HIS A 36 4.13 -10.55 -3.63
CA HIS A 36 3.29 -9.58 -4.32
C HIS A 36 1.90 -10.19 -4.60
N PRO A 37 0.78 -9.48 -4.37
CA PRO A 37 -0.57 -10.02 -4.58
C PRO A 37 -0.80 -10.59 -5.98
N LYS A 38 -0.19 -9.98 -7.01
CA LYS A 38 -0.28 -10.49 -8.39
C LYS A 38 0.36 -11.88 -8.55
N ASP A 39 1.46 -12.16 -7.86
CA ASP A 39 2.11 -13.48 -7.96
C ASP A 39 1.28 -14.57 -7.29
N MET A 40 0.51 -14.22 -6.24
CA MET A 40 -0.51 -15.11 -5.66
C MET A 40 -1.64 -15.39 -6.65
N GLN A 41 -2.20 -14.35 -7.28
CA GLN A 41 -3.27 -14.48 -8.28
C GLN A 41 -2.84 -15.31 -9.49
N ASP A 42 -1.59 -15.16 -9.92
CA ASP A 42 -1.02 -15.88 -11.06
C ASP A 42 -0.62 -17.33 -10.73
N GLY A 43 -0.79 -17.78 -9.48
CA GLY A 43 -0.40 -19.13 -9.04
C GLY A 43 1.12 -19.37 -9.04
N LYS A 44 1.93 -18.31 -8.99
CA LYS A 44 3.41 -18.43 -8.98
C LYS A 44 3.96 -18.78 -7.61
N VAL A 45 3.13 -18.71 -6.57
CA VAL A 45 3.51 -19.02 -5.19
C VAL A 45 2.84 -20.32 -4.80
N GLU A 46 3.63 -21.32 -4.48
CA GLU A 46 3.12 -22.58 -3.94
C GLU A 46 2.63 -22.33 -2.50
N ILE A 47 1.37 -22.66 -2.26
CA ILE A 47 0.68 -22.58 -0.97
C ILE A 47 0.21 -23.96 -0.56
N THR A 48 0.48 -24.33 0.69
CA THR A 48 0.20 -25.63 1.27
C THR A 48 -0.54 -25.49 2.61
N ASP A 49 -0.95 -26.61 3.20
CA ASP A 49 -1.54 -26.68 4.54
C ASP A 49 -0.57 -26.28 5.68
N ARG A 50 0.70 -26.02 5.37
CA ARG A 50 1.69 -25.43 6.28
C ARG A 50 1.68 -23.89 6.24
N ASP A 51 0.89 -23.27 5.39
CA ASP A 51 0.92 -21.82 5.17
C ASP A 51 -0.26 -21.12 5.84
N ILE A 52 0.05 -20.07 6.61
CA ILE A 52 -0.91 -19.02 6.97
C ILE A 52 -0.72 -17.87 5.97
N THR A 53 -1.79 -17.42 5.33
CA THR A 53 -1.72 -16.27 4.42
C THR A 53 -2.45 -15.07 5.01
N THR A 54 -1.89 -13.85 4.87
CA THR A 54 -2.50 -12.61 5.35
C THR A 54 -2.36 -11.49 4.31
N ASN A 55 -3.37 -10.64 4.15
CA ASN A 55 -3.35 -9.48 3.26
C ASN A 55 -2.99 -9.84 1.80
N LEU A 56 -3.45 -10.99 1.34
CA LEU A 56 -3.17 -11.56 0.02
C LEU A 56 -4.42 -12.27 -0.53
N PRO A 57 -4.55 -12.37 -1.86
CA PRO A 57 -5.60 -13.15 -2.49
C PRO A 57 -5.67 -14.58 -1.96
N TYR A 58 -6.89 -15.05 -1.71
CA TYR A 58 -7.14 -16.38 -1.14
C TYR A 58 -6.68 -17.52 -2.06
N VAL A 59 -6.03 -18.52 -1.45
CA VAL A 59 -5.67 -19.80 -2.08
C VAL A 59 -6.16 -20.95 -1.20
N ALA A 60 -6.97 -21.82 -1.74
CA ALA A 60 -7.63 -22.90 -1.01
C ALA A 60 -6.70 -23.90 -0.28
N GLY A 61 -5.43 -24.00 -0.72
CA GLY A 61 -4.42 -24.88 -0.11
C GLY A 61 -3.85 -24.39 1.22
N ALA A 62 -4.11 -23.14 1.63
CA ALA A 62 -3.61 -22.58 2.88
C ALA A 62 -4.22 -23.27 4.10
N HIS A 63 -3.45 -23.37 5.21
CA HIS A 63 -3.98 -23.77 6.51
C HIS A 63 -5.12 -22.84 6.93
N ILE A 64 -4.86 -21.53 6.89
CA ILE A 64 -5.82 -20.47 7.14
C ILE A 64 -5.40 -19.21 6.39
N ALA A 65 -6.37 -18.46 5.89
CA ALA A 65 -6.14 -17.19 5.20
C ALA A 65 -6.93 -16.06 5.90
N PHE A 66 -6.26 -14.95 6.18
CA PHE A 66 -6.87 -13.75 6.76
C PHE A 66 -6.84 -12.62 5.75
N ASP A 67 -7.98 -12.01 5.52
CA ASP A 67 -8.11 -10.89 4.58
C ASP A 67 -9.24 -9.93 4.96
N HIS A 68 -9.21 -8.73 4.43
CA HIS A 68 -10.25 -7.71 4.59
C HIS A 68 -10.67 -7.07 3.25
N HIS A 69 -10.13 -7.54 2.14
CA HIS A 69 -10.44 -6.96 0.83
C HIS A 69 -11.81 -7.39 0.31
N LEU A 70 -12.74 -6.44 0.10
CA LEU A 70 -14.07 -6.69 -0.46
C LEU A 70 -14.00 -7.46 -1.80
N SER A 71 -12.98 -7.23 -2.62
CA SER A 71 -12.79 -7.93 -3.89
C SER A 71 -12.65 -9.45 -3.73
N GLU A 72 -12.15 -9.92 -2.60
CA GLU A 72 -12.02 -11.35 -2.32
C GLU A 72 -13.35 -12.01 -1.98
N THR A 73 -14.31 -11.29 -1.41
CA THR A 73 -15.68 -11.79 -1.21
C THR A 73 -16.43 -11.98 -2.53
N ILE A 74 -16.16 -11.13 -3.51
CA ILE A 74 -16.74 -11.21 -4.86
C ILE A 74 -16.10 -12.36 -5.65
N ARG A 75 -14.80 -12.54 -5.50
CA ARG A 75 -14.02 -13.58 -6.21
C ARG A 75 -14.25 -14.98 -5.65
N ASN A 76 -14.37 -15.10 -4.34
CA ASN A 76 -14.48 -16.35 -3.61
C ASN A 76 -15.86 -16.49 -2.98
N THR A 77 -16.86 -16.90 -3.77
CA THR A 77 -18.25 -17.06 -3.33
C THR A 77 -18.55 -18.40 -2.62
N GLY A 78 -17.53 -19.26 -2.46
CA GLY A 78 -17.65 -20.56 -1.78
C GLY A 78 -17.56 -20.43 -0.25
N ASP A 79 -18.16 -21.38 0.47
CA ASP A 79 -17.99 -21.53 1.93
C ASP A 79 -16.59 -22.14 2.22
N ASN A 80 -15.58 -21.29 2.21
CA ASN A 80 -14.19 -21.67 2.47
C ASN A 80 -13.91 -21.53 3.97
N LYS A 81 -14.01 -22.62 4.72
CA LYS A 81 -13.84 -22.62 6.19
C LYS A 81 -12.48 -22.13 6.69
N ASN A 82 -11.47 -22.16 5.84
CA ASN A 82 -10.12 -21.65 6.13
C ASN A 82 -9.90 -20.22 5.61
N HIS A 83 -10.93 -19.54 5.14
CA HIS A 83 -10.87 -18.13 4.72
C HIS A 83 -11.59 -17.26 5.74
N VAL A 84 -10.84 -16.60 6.59
CA VAL A 84 -11.35 -15.64 7.58
C VAL A 84 -11.26 -14.26 6.93
N ILE A 85 -12.41 -13.75 6.51
CA ILE A 85 -12.50 -12.46 5.81
C ILE A 85 -13.53 -11.57 6.49
N ASP A 86 -13.13 -10.32 6.75
CA ASP A 86 -14.01 -9.26 7.24
C ASP A 86 -13.80 -7.98 6.43
N PRO A 87 -14.65 -7.68 5.43
CA PRO A 87 -14.52 -6.49 4.59
C PRO A 87 -14.75 -5.16 5.31
N GLU A 88 -15.34 -5.20 6.52
CA GLU A 88 -15.53 -4.01 7.35
C GLU A 88 -14.31 -3.73 8.24
N ALA A 89 -13.40 -4.70 8.40
CA ALA A 89 -12.18 -4.50 9.15
C ALA A 89 -11.25 -3.51 8.42
N PRO A 90 -10.60 -2.58 9.15
CA PRO A 90 -9.75 -1.57 8.55
C PRO A 90 -8.41 -2.12 8.03
N SER A 91 -7.99 -3.33 8.46
CA SER A 91 -6.76 -3.99 8.07
C SER A 91 -6.85 -5.52 8.22
N ALA A 92 -6.03 -6.29 7.51
CA ALA A 92 -5.91 -7.73 7.74
C ALA A 92 -5.31 -8.04 9.12
N ALA A 93 -4.45 -7.18 9.64
CA ALA A 93 -3.94 -7.27 11.02
C ALA A 93 -5.08 -7.19 12.04
N ARG A 94 -6.09 -6.35 11.80
CA ARG A 94 -7.29 -6.28 12.64
C ARG A 94 -8.08 -7.59 12.60
N VAL A 95 -8.24 -8.20 11.43
CA VAL A 95 -8.90 -9.52 11.29
C VAL A 95 -8.15 -10.59 12.09
N VAL A 96 -6.81 -10.63 11.99
CA VAL A 96 -5.98 -11.56 12.79
C VAL A 96 -6.15 -11.30 14.28
N TYR A 97 -6.04 -10.03 14.70
CA TYR A 97 -6.15 -9.62 16.10
C TYR A 97 -7.49 -10.05 16.73
N ASP A 98 -8.59 -9.75 16.06
CA ASP A 98 -9.93 -10.03 16.57
C ASP A 98 -10.24 -11.54 16.56
N TYR A 99 -9.80 -12.27 15.52
CA TYR A 99 -9.99 -13.72 15.41
C TYR A 99 -9.37 -14.48 16.58
N TYR A 100 -8.18 -14.09 17.03
CA TYR A 100 -7.51 -14.75 18.16
C TYR A 100 -7.93 -14.19 19.53
N GLY A 101 -8.81 -13.21 19.61
CA GLY A 101 -9.41 -12.72 20.87
C GLY A 101 -8.92 -11.36 21.35
N GLY A 102 -8.34 -10.57 20.48
CA GLY A 102 -8.00 -9.15 20.70
C GLY A 102 -7.02 -8.96 21.87
N LYS A 103 -7.18 -7.90 22.64
CA LYS A 103 -6.28 -7.54 23.76
C LYS A 103 -6.05 -8.66 24.77
N LYS A 104 -7.00 -9.59 24.90
CA LYS A 104 -6.87 -10.72 25.81
C LYS A 104 -5.80 -11.72 25.35
N ALA A 105 -5.72 -11.97 24.05
CA ALA A 105 -4.71 -12.84 23.44
C ALA A 105 -3.37 -12.11 23.23
N PHE A 106 -3.42 -10.78 23.06
CA PHE A 106 -2.31 -9.92 22.74
C PHE A 106 -2.06 -8.83 23.81
N PRO A 107 -1.84 -9.19 25.09
CA PRO A 107 -1.74 -8.22 26.18
C PRO A 107 -0.54 -7.28 26.03
N ASN A 108 0.53 -7.73 25.36
CA ASN A 108 1.80 -6.99 25.19
C ASN A 108 1.83 -6.18 23.88
N ILE A 109 0.91 -6.40 22.96
CA ILE A 109 0.88 -5.64 21.71
C ILE A 109 0.40 -4.21 22.01
N ALA A 110 1.16 -3.23 21.51
CA ALA A 110 0.87 -1.82 21.69
C ALA A 110 -0.42 -1.41 20.96
N ASP A 111 -1.31 -0.72 21.66
CA ASP A 111 -2.58 -0.30 21.09
C ASP A 111 -2.38 0.74 19.99
N ASP A 112 -1.39 1.64 20.12
CA ASP A 112 -1.03 2.65 19.14
C ASP A 112 -0.53 2.03 17.82
N MET A 113 0.14 0.87 17.85
CA MET A 113 0.52 0.14 16.64
C MET A 113 -0.71 -0.41 15.92
N MET A 114 -1.68 -0.98 16.65
CA MET A 114 -2.93 -1.47 16.06
C MET A 114 -3.77 -0.34 15.47
N GLU A 115 -3.88 0.79 16.16
CA GLU A 115 -4.54 1.99 15.65
C GLU A 115 -3.85 2.52 14.39
N ALA A 116 -2.52 2.49 14.38
CA ALA A 116 -1.73 2.97 13.25
C ALA A 116 -1.86 2.09 12.01
N VAL A 117 -1.87 0.76 12.13
CA VAL A 117 -2.06 -0.12 10.98
C VAL A 117 -3.46 0.02 10.40
N ASP A 118 -4.48 0.12 11.24
CA ASP A 118 -5.86 0.35 10.83
C ASP A 118 -6.00 1.67 10.05
N LYS A 119 -5.42 2.74 10.59
CA LYS A 119 -5.38 4.05 9.92
C LYS A 119 -4.65 4.00 8.59
N ALA A 120 -3.49 3.32 8.54
CA ALA A 120 -2.64 3.29 7.36
C ALA A 120 -3.28 2.52 6.21
N ASP A 121 -3.85 1.35 6.47
CA ASP A 121 -4.42 0.52 5.43
C ASP A 121 -5.77 1.05 4.91
N SER A 122 -6.59 1.62 5.80
CA SER A 122 -7.82 2.35 5.43
C SER A 122 -7.57 3.78 4.87
N ALA A 123 -6.31 4.21 4.79
CA ALA A 123 -5.86 5.51 4.31
C ALA A 123 -6.60 6.69 4.99
N GLN A 124 -6.66 6.70 6.32
CA GLN A 124 -7.33 7.73 7.12
C GLN A 124 -6.34 8.79 7.64
N PHE A 125 -5.43 9.24 6.79
CA PHE A 125 -4.49 10.32 7.12
C PHE A 125 -5.11 11.69 6.95
N ASN A 126 -4.73 12.63 7.82
CA ASN A 126 -5.02 14.05 7.64
C ASN A 126 -3.88 14.77 6.88
N ILE A 127 -4.12 16.04 6.53
CA ILE A 127 -3.16 16.84 5.75
C ILE A 127 -1.82 16.96 6.46
N ASP A 128 -1.80 17.20 7.77
CA ASP A 128 -0.56 17.37 8.53
C ASP A 128 0.26 16.07 8.58
N GLU A 129 -0.38 14.94 8.79
CA GLU A 129 0.25 13.62 8.75
C GLU A 129 0.86 13.28 7.37
N ILE A 130 0.26 13.78 6.29
CA ILE A 130 0.80 13.59 4.93
C ILE A 130 2.01 14.49 4.70
N LEU A 131 1.93 15.77 5.12
CA LEU A 131 2.97 16.77 4.90
C LEU A 131 4.16 16.63 5.87
N HIS A 132 3.89 16.24 7.11
CA HIS A 132 4.85 16.16 8.23
C HIS A 132 4.74 14.82 8.96
N PRO A 133 4.93 13.68 8.25
CA PRO A 133 4.77 12.37 8.86
C PRO A 133 5.73 12.14 10.02
N SER A 134 5.23 11.56 11.10
CA SER A 134 5.98 11.19 12.29
C SER A 134 5.47 9.87 12.87
N GLY A 135 6.16 9.31 13.83
CA GLY A 135 5.73 8.09 14.50
C GLY A 135 5.44 6.94 13.53
N TRP A 136 4.37 6.23 13.79
CA TRP A 136 3.93 5.11 12.97
C TRP A 136 3.57 5.50 11.54
N VAL A 137 3.06 6.71 11.31
CA VAL A 137 2.73 7.22 9.96
C VAL A 137 3.99 7.31 9.11
N LEU A 138 5.08 7.84 9.69
CA LEU A 138 6.37 7.90 9.01
C LEU A 138 6.88 6.48 8.69
N LEU A 139 6.88 5.58 9.67
CA LEU A 139 7.30 4.19 9.44
C LEU A 139 6.49 3.52 8.31
N ASN A 140 5.16 3.71 8.30
CA ASN A 140 4.31 3.21 7.22
C ASN A 140 4.75 3.76 5.85
N PHE A 141 5.02 5.06 5.72
CA PHE A 141 5.46 5.64 4.44
C PHE A 141 6.85 5.15 4.01
N LEU A 142 7.75 4.86 4.94
CA LEU A 142 9.04 4.24 4.63
C LEU A 142 8.89 2.81 4.06
N MET A 143 7.89 2.08 4.51
CA MET A 143 7.64 0.69 4.14
C MET A 143 6.74 0.55 2.90
N ASP A 144 5.90 1.54 2.59
CA ASP A 144 5.01 1.49 1.43
C ASP A 144 5.84 1.49 0.13
N ALA A 145 5.75 0.39 -0.62
CA ALA A 145 6.45 0.26 -1.90
C ALA A 145 6.12 1.39 -2.90
N ARG A 146 4.93 2.00 -2.76
CA ARG A 146 4.46 3.10 -3.62
C ARG A 146 5.13 4.43 -3.30
N THR A 147 5.77 4.58 -2.15
CA THR A 147 6.65 5.73 -1.84
C THR A 147 7.87 5.76 -2.77
N GLY A 148 8.33 4.60 -3.22
CA GLY A 148 9.40 4.47 -4.19
C GLY A 148 10.80 4.34 -3.58
N LEU A 149 10.94 4.25 -2.25
CA LEU A 149 12.24 4.03 -1.58
C LEU A 149 12.86 2.68 -1.92
N GLY A 150 12.05 1.69 -2.31
CA GLY A 150 12.52 0.36 -2.71
C GLY A 150 13.46 0.32 -3.92
N ARG A 151 13.54 1.41 -4.71
CA ARG A 151 14.47 1.52 -5.84
C ARG A 151 15.92 1.80 -5.43
N PHE A 152 16.14 2.34 -4.22
CA PHE A 152 17.47 2.58 -3.68
C PHE A 152 18.04 1.29 -3.09
N ARG A 153 19.27 0.94 -3.47
CA ARG A 153 19.91 -0.33 -3.12
C ARG A 153 21.14 -0.18 -2.24
N GLU A 154 21.53 1.05 -1.94
CA GLU A 154 22.79 1.40 -1.25
C GLU A 154 22.64 1.47 0.28
N PHE A 155 21.57 0.90 0.81
CA PHE A 155 21.35 0.83 2.25
C PHE A 155 22.27 -0.19 2.92
N ARG A 156 22.63 0.05 4.17
CA ARG A 156 23.45 -0.85 5.00
C ARG A 156 22.84 -2.26 5.11
N VAL A 157 21.52 -2.36 5.25
CA VAL A 157 20.77 -3.62 5.17
C VAL A 157 19.72 -3.53 4.07
N SER A 158 19.41 -4.67 3.44
CA SER A 158 18.36 -4.70 2.42
C SER A 158 16.99 -4.36 3.02
N ASN A 159 16.05 -3.91 2.18
CA ASN A 159 14.68 -3.66 2.62
C ASN A 159 13.99 -4.93 3.16
N TYR A 160 14.33 -6.10 2.61
CA TYR A 160 13.86 -7.37 3.14
C TYR A 160 14.36 -7.62 4.58
N ASN A 161 15.66 -7.45 4.82
CA ASN A 161 16.25 -7.64 6.14
C ASN A 161 15.70 -6.63 7.15
N LEU A 162 15.54 -5.36 6.74
CA LEU A 162 14.91 -4.37 7.61
C LEU A 162 13.49 -4.78 7.98
N MET A 163 12.68 -5.26 7.02
CA MET A 163 11.34 -5.75 7.30
C MET A 163 11.34 -6.89 8.34
N MET A 164 12.25 -7.86 8.18
CA MET A 164 12.41 -8.96 9.13
C MET A 164 12.83 -8.50 10.52
N ASP A 165 13.67 -7.48 10.60
CA ASP A 165 14.09 -6.91 11.88
C ASP A 165 12.99 -6.05 12.51
N LEU A 166 12.24 -5.27 11.71
CA LEU A 166 11.10 -4.49 12.20
C LEU A 166 10.00 -5.37 12.82
N ILE A 167 9.76 -6.58 12.31
CA ILE A 167 8.82 -7.52 12.92
C ILE A 167 9.22 -7.83 14.39
N LYS A 168 10.52 -7.94 14.67
CA LYS A 168 11.02 -8.16 16.03
C LYS A 168 10.97 -6.88 16.85
N TYR A 169 11.36 -5.74 16.27
CA TYR A 169 11.40 -4.46 16.96
C TYR A 169 10.00 -3.95 17.31
N CYS A 170 9.04 -4.03 16.40
CA CYS A 170 7.65 -3.60 16.65
C CYS A 170 6.96 -4.39 17.76
N ARG A 171 7.45 -5.59 18.06
CA ARG A 171 6.96 -6.39 19.19
C ARG A 171 7.45 -5.88 20.54
N ASN A 172 8.66 -5.33 20.62
CA ASN A 172 9.38 -5.12 21.88
C ASN A 172 9.80 -3.66 22.14
N HIS A 173 9.60 -2.76 21.19
CA HIS A 173 10.05 -1.38 21.25
C HIS A 173 8.92 -0.40 20.95
N THR A 174 9.01 0.77 21.52
CA THR A 174 8.15 1.90 21.15
C THR A 174 8.51 2.42 19.75
N ILE A 175 7.58 3.12 19.11
CA ILE A 175 7.86 3.74 17.81
C ILE A 175 9.03 4.73 17.87
N ASP A 176 9.17 5.48 18.96
CA ASP A 176 10.26 6.43 19.14
C ASP A 176 11.64 5.76 19.23
N GLU A 177 11.71 4.53 19.74
CA GLU A 177 12.93 3.72 19.75
C GLU A 177 13.21 3.15 18.35
N ILE A 178 12.19 2.67 17.66
CA ILE A 178 12.30 2.12 16.30
C ILE A 178 12.82 3.18 15.32
N LEU A 179 12.28 4.40 15.38
CA LEU A 179 12.70 5.49 14.49
C LEU A 179 14.15 5.97 14.75
N LYS A 180 14.78 5.57 15.86
CA LYS A 180 16.19 5.85 16.17
C LYS A 180 17.15 4.74 15.76
N LEU A 181 16.64 3.60 15.27
CA LEU A 181 17.49 2.52 14.78
C LEU A 181 18.28 2.99 13.55
N PRO A 182 19.60 2.73 13.47
CA PRO A 182 20.42 3.23 12.38
C PRO A 182 19.90 2.91 10.98
N ASP A 183 19.35 1.70 10.78
CA ASP A 183 18.81 1.26 9.51
C ASP A 183 17.47 1.93 9.15
N VAL A 184 16.73 2.41 10.15
CA VAL A 184 15.51 3.21 9.96
C VAL A 184 15.87 4.67 9.72
N VAL A 185 16.81 5.23 10.50
CA VAL A 185 17.29 6.62 10.34
C VAL A 185 17.81 6.86 8.92
N GLU A 186 18.61 5.95 8.37
CA GLU A 186 19.12 6.03 7.00
C GLU A 186 18.00 6.20 5.95
N ARG A 187 16.87 5.54 6.15
CA ARG A 187 15.70 5.65 5.27
C ARG A 187 14.86 6.91 5.54
N ILE A 188 14.81 7.35 6.79
CA ILE A 188 14.14 8.61 7.18
C ILE A 188 14.84 9.80 6.50
N GLU A 189 16.17 9.86 6.57
CA GLU A 189 16.96 10.92 5.94
C GLU A 189 16.73 10.95 4.42
N LEU A 190 16.81 9.79 3.76
CA LEU A 190 16.52 9.69 2.34
C LEU A 190 15.07 10.07 2.02
N TYR A 191 14.10 9.62 2.82
CA TYR A 191 12.69 9.93 2.61
C TYR A 191 12.46 11.44 2.59
N PHE A 192 12.94 12.16 3.60
CA PHE A 192 12.74 13.60 3.67
C PHE A 192 13.47 14.35 2.55
N GLU A 193 14.70 13.97 2.21
CA GLU A 193 15.41 14.54 1.05
C GLU A 193 14.63 14.37 -0.25
N GLN A 194 14.09 13.17 -0.48
CA GLN A 194 13.32 12.85 -1.68
C GLN A 194 11.95 13.57 -1.67
N ASN A 195 11.28 13.60 -0.53
CA ASN A 195 9.96 14.19 -0.37
C ASN A 195 9.97 15.72 -0.62
N ASP A 196 11.01 16.44 -0.19
CA ASP A 196 11.15 17.87 -0.43
C ASP A 196 11.30 18.17 -1.93
N LYS A 197 12.09 17.35 -2.64
CA LYS A 197 12.25 17.45 -4.09
C LYS A 197 10.95 17.08 -4.82
N ALA A 198 10.26 16.02 -4.37
CA ALA A 198 8.98 15.60 -4.91
C ALA A 198 7.90 16.66 -4.74
N ARG A 199 7.87 17.34 -3.58
CA ARG A 199 6.94 18.43 -3.31
C ARG A 199 7.08 19.55 -4.34
N THR A 200 8.30 20.01 -4.60
CA THR A 200 8.58 21.03 -5.61
C THR A 200 8.17 20.53 -7.00
N GLN A 201 8.57 19.32 -7.36
CA GLN A 201 8.24 18.72 -8.66
C GLN A 201 6.72 18.60 -8.89
N ILE A 202 5.97 18.15 -7.88
CA ILE A 202 4.51 18.05 -7.99
C ILE A 202 3.89 19.43 -8.17
N LEU A 203 4.33 20.45 -7.42
CA LEU A 203 3.82 21.81 -7.58
C LEU A 203 4.08 22.37 -8.98
N ASP A 204 5.28 22.14 -9.53
CA ASP A 204 5.70 22.65 -10.84
C ASP A 204 5.06 21.89 -12.02
N CYS A 205 4.73 20.61 -11.83
CA CYS A 205 4.24 19.73 -12.90
C CYS A 205 2.73 19.49 -12.87
N THR A 206 1.97 20.12 -11.95
CA THR A 206 0.54 19.91 -11.81
C THR A 206 -0.28 20.98 -12.51
N PHE A 207 -1.21 20.54 -13.33
CA PHE A 207 -2.27 21.34 -13.91
C PHE A 207 -3.62 20.92 -13.32
N VAL A 208 -4.42 21.87 -12.84
CA VAL A 208 -5.72 21.57 -12.24
C VAL A 208 -6.83 21.82 -13.25
N HIS A 209 -7.69 20.82 -13.43
CA HIS A 209 -8.88 20.84 -14.28
C HIS A 209 -10.11 20.57 -13.40
N ASN A 210 -10.75 21.61 -12.90
CA ASN A 210 -11.87 21.54 -11.94
C ASN A 210 -11.49 20.73 -10.68
N ASN A 211 -12.04 19.53 -10.52
CA ASN A 211 -11.80 18.62 -9.39
C ASN A 211 -10.59 17.67 -9.59
N LEU A 212 -9.94 17.73 -10.75
CA LEU A 212 -8.86 16.83 -11.14
C LEU A 212 -7.50 17.52 -11.11
N ALA A 213 -6.50 16.91 -10.47
CA ALA A 213 -5.08 17.27 -10.57
C ALA A 213 -4.38 16.38 -11.59
N VAL A 214 -3.82 16.96 -12.64
CA VAL A 214 -2.97 16.26 -13.64
C VAL A 214 -1.53 16.59 -13.39
N VAL A 215 -0.73 15.61 -12.97
CA VAL A 215 0.72 15.73 -12.73
C VAL A 215 1.47 15.16 -13.93
N ASP A 216 1.93 16.01 -14.85
CA ASP A 216 2.66 15.56 -16.04
C ASP A 216 4.17 15.52 -15.79
N LEU A 217 4.70 14.33 -15.59
CA LEU A 217 6.09 14.07 -15.28
C LEU A 217 6.92 13.66 -16.52
N ARG A 218 6.35 13.67 -17.73
CA ARG A 218 7.03 13.22 -18.95
C ARG A 218 8.27 14.06 -19.31
N ASN A 219 8.30 15.33 -18.89
CA ASN A 219 9.45 16.23 -19.13
C ASN A 219 10.47 16.23 -17.97
N GLN A 220 10.26 15.37 -16.95
CA GLN A 220 11.18 15.27 -15.83
C GLN A 220 12.23 14.19 -16.09
N GLU A 221 13.50 14.50 -15.79
CA GLU A 221 14.59 13.54 -15.87
C GLU A 221 14.49 12.49 -14.77
N ASN A 222 14.14 12.93 -13.55
CA ASN A 222 13.97 12.07 -12.37
C ASN A 222 12.59 12.27 -11.76
N ILE A 223 11.96 11.18 -11.33
CA ILE A 223 10.74 11.21 -10.52
C ILE A 223 11.15 10.95 -9.07
N TRP A 224 10.96 11.96 -8.20
CA TRP A 224 11.36 11.87 -6.79
C TRP A 224 10.41 11.00 -5.99
N ALA A 225 10.94 10.32 -4.97
CA ALA A 225 10.15 9.45 -4.09
C ALA A 225 9.36 10.30 -3.08
N ALA A 226 8.08 9.96 -2.90
CA ALA A 226 7.22 10.58 -1.90
C ALA A 226 6.07 9.65 -1.54
N ASN A 227 5.40 9.91 -0.40
CA ASN A 227 4.16 9.22 -0.14
C ASN A 227 3.11 9.61 -1.21
N ARG A 228 2.32 8.63 -1.64
CA ARG A 228 1.37 8.76 -2.75
C ARG A 228 0.22 9.74 -2.51
N PHE A 229 0.04 10.19 -1.27
CA PHE A 229 -1.02 11.09 -0.87
C PHE A 229 -0.59 12.56 -0.91
N LEU A 230 0.70 12.83 -1.12
CA LEU A 230 1.27 14.17 -1.12
C LEU A 230 0.53 15.12 -2.07
N ILE A 231 0.13 14.64 -3.25
CA ILE A 231 -0.64 15.42 -4.24
C ILE A 231 -1.93 15.99 -3.63
N TYR A 232 -2.65 15.23 -2.81
CA TYR A 232 -3.92 15.67 -2.22
C TYR A 232 -3.74 16.65 -1.06
N ALA A 233 -2.60 16.59 -0.36
CA ALA A 233 -2.26 17.58 0.65
C ALA A 233 -1.81 18.91 0.04
N LEU A 234 -1.18 18.89 -1.15
CA LEU A 234 -0.77 20.07 -1.89
C LEU A 234 -1.93 20.71 -2.68
N PHE A 235 -2.88 19.91 -3.16
CA PHE A 235 -4.06 20.36 -3.92
C PHE A 235 -5.36 19.86 -3.24
N PRO A 236 -5.68 20.32 -2.01
CA PRO A 236 -6.78 19.76 -1.20
C PRO A 236 -8.17 20.03 -1.76
N TYR A 237 -8.29 20.87 -2.77
CA TYR A 237 -9.54 21.16 -3.49
C TYR A 237 -9.76 20.24 -4.71
N THR A 238 -8.89 19.24 -4.89
CA THR A 238 -9.07 18.21 -5.91
C THR A 238 -9.42 16.87 -5.26
N ASN A 239 -10.36 16.14 -5.87
CA ASN A 239 -10.84 14.87 -5.33
C ASN A 239 -10.30 13.62 -6.09
N ILE A 240 -9.51 13.86 -7.16
CA ILE A 240 -8.89 12.82 -7.99
C ILE A 240 -7.64 13.36 -8.66
N SER A 241 -6.67 12.49 -8.94
CA SER A 241 -5.44 12.86 -9.66
C SER A 241 -5.08 11.86 -10.75
N ILE A 242 -4.37 12.34 -11.78
CA ILE A 242 -3.71 11.53 -12.81
C ILE A 242 -2.23 11.89 -12.79
N HIS A 243 -1.34 10.90 -12.60
CA HIS A 243 0.09 11.04 -12.85
C HIS A 243 0.38 10.52 -14.25
N VAL A 244 0.94 11.38 -15.10
CA VAL A 244 1.32 11.07 -16.49
C VAL A 244 2.83 10.88 -16.54
N MET A 245 3.28 9.70 -16.91
CA MET A 245 4.72 9.38 -16.93
C MET A 245 5.07 8.41 -18.04
N TRP A 246 6.34 8.38 -18.41
CA TRP A 246 6.81 7.39 -19.35
C TRP A 246 6.81 5.98 -18.73
N GLY A 247 6.39 4.99 -19.49
CA GLY A 247 6.63 3.58 -19.19
C GLY A 247 8.11 3.21 -19.34
N VAL A 248 8.42 1.94 -19.10
CA VAL A 248 9.80 1.42 -19.18
C VAL A 248 10.43 1.78 -20.53
N GLN A 249 11.63 2.38 -20.50
CA GLN A 249 12.37 2.84 -21.69
C GLN A 249 11.55 3.77 -22.61
N LYS A 250 10.57 4.48 -22.07
CA LYS A 250 9.68 5.39 -22.81
C LYS A 250 8.90 4.71 -23.97
N GLN A 251 8.66 3.41 -23.88
CA GLN A 251 7.94 2.66 -24.93
C GLN A 251 6.44 2.97 -24.99
N ASN A 252 5.87 3.51 -23.94
CA ASN A 252 4.49 3.92 -23.83
C ASN A 252 4.33 5.04 -22.79
N THR A 253 3.13 5.61 -22.70
CA THR A 253 2.75 6.56 -21.64
C THR A 253 1.85 5.85 -20.64
N VAL A 254 2.13 6.02 -19.34
CA VAL A 254 1.37 5.48 -18.22
C VAL A 254 0.51 6.59 -17.61
N PHE A 255 -0.77 6.30 -17.41
CA PHE A 255 -1.69 7.09 -16.61
C PHE A 255 -1.97 6.35 -15.31
N ALA A 256 -1.48 6.88 -14.19
CA ALA A 256 -1.76 6.37 -12.85
C ALA A 256 -2.77 7.29 -12.17
N THR A 257 -4.00 6.80 -12.02
CA THR A 257 -5.14 7.58 -11.52
C THR A 257 -5.53 7.10 -10.14
N GLY A 258 -5.84 8.05 -9.25
CA GLY A 258 -6.28 7.76 -7.89
C GLY A 258 -7.23 8.82 -7.35
N LYS A 259 -8.16 8.40 -6.49
CA LYS A 259 -9.04 9.33 -5.75
C LYS A 259 -8.33 9.88 -4.51
N SER A 260 -8.70 11.09 -4.14
CA SER A 260 -8.26 11.70 -2.90
C SER A 260 -8.76 10.92 -1.67
N ILE A 261 -7.89 10.82 -0.68
CA ILE A 261 -8.27 10.31 0.65
C ILE A 261 -8.80 11.41 1.56
N LEU A 262 -8.52 12.68 1.22
CA LEU A 262 -8.93 13.86 1.96
C LEU A 262 -10.32 14.36 1.52
N ASP A 263 -10.55 14.38 0.21
CA ASP A 263 -11.86 14.65 -0.38
C ASP A 263 -12.33 13.41 -1.16
N ARG A 264 -13.21 12.63 -0.57
CA ARG A 264 -13.74 11.37 -1.12
C ARG A 264 -14.98 11.55 -2.01
N SER A 265 -15.26 12.78 -2.47
CA SER A 265 -16.46 13.12 -3.23
C SER A 265 -16.46 12.65 -4.69
N SER A 266 -15.30 12.30 -5.27
CA SER A 266 -15.22 11.86 -6.67
C SER A 266 -16.12 10.66 -6.97
N LYS A 267 -16.94 10.76 -8.01
CA LYS A 267 -17.87 9.72 -8.46
C LYS A 267 -17.27 8.79 -9.52
N THR A 268 -16.11 9.13 -10.08
CA THR A 268 -15.44 8.31 -11.11
C THR A 268 -15.16 6.90 -10.60
N ASN A 269 -15.56 5.88 -11.34
CA ASN A 269 -15.05 4.52 -11.14
C ASN A 269 -13.72 4.37 -11.89
N VAL A 270 -12.61 4.54 -11.17
CA VAL A 270 -11.26 4.56 -11.78
C VAL A 270 -10.94 3.24 -12.48
N GLY A 271 -11.28 2.10 -11.86
CA GLY A 271 -11.00 0.78 -12.45
C GLY A 271 -11.70 0.59 -13.80
N GLU A 272 -12.98 0.95 -13.89
CA GLU A 272 -13.74 0.87 -15.15
C GLU A 272 -13.22 1.87 -16.20
N LEU A 273 -12.85 3.09 -15.75
CA LEU A 273 -12.31 4.10 -16.65
C LEU A 273 -10.97 3.61 -17.26
N MET A 274 -10.05 3.11 -16.45
CA MET A 274 -8.76 2.61 -16.94
C MET A 274 -8.91 1.37 -17.84
N LEU A 275 -9.92 0.53 -17.60
CA LEU A 275 -10.20 -0.66 -18.40
C LEU A 275 -10.56 -0.30 -19.85
N LYS A 276 -11.22 0.84 -20.10
CA LYS A 276 -11.54 1.32 -21.47
C LYS A 276 -10.29 1.52 -22.32
N TYR A 277 -9.13 1.77 -21.68
CA TYR A 277 -7.83 1.99 -22.34
C TYR A 277 -6.87 0.80 -22.18
N GLY A 278 -7.43 -0.41 -21.92
CA GLY A 278 -6.63 -1.64 -21.79
C GLY A 278 -5.88 -1.78 -20.47
N GLY A 279 -6.18 -0.94 -19.49
CA GLY A 279 -5.65 -0.99 -18.16
C GLY A 279 -6.55 -1.71 -17.16
N GLY A 280 -6.55 -1.27 -15.91
CA GLY A 280 -7.40 -1.81 -14.85
C GLY A 280 -7.13 -1.18 -13.50
N GLY A 281 -7.82 -1.68 -12.49
CA GLY A 281 -7.70 -1.17 -11.12
C GLY A 281 -8.92 -1.49 -10.28
N HIS A 282 -9.07 -0.72 -9.20
CA HIS A 282 -10.21 -0.74 -8.31
C HIS A 282 -11.02 0.55 -8.45
N HIS A 283 -12.16 0.62 -7.79
CA HIS A 283 -13.01 1.81 -7.81
C HIS A 283 -12.28 3.13 -7.51
N ALA A 284 -11.27 3.10 -6.61
CA ALA A 284 -10.56 4.30 -6.16
C ALA A 284 -9.20 4.53 -6.82
N ALA A 285 -8.62 3.55 -7.49
CA ALA A 285 -7.30 3.68 -8.12
C ALA A 285 -7.11 2.69 -9.28
N GLY A 286 -6.39 3.11 -10.30
CA GLY A 286 -6.09 2.27 -11.46
C GLY A 286 -5.03 2.87 -12.35
N THR A 287 -4.59 2.07 -13.33
CA THR A 287 -3.59 2.48 -14.31
C THR A 287 -3.96 1.99 -15.69
N CYS A 288 -3.60 2.75 -16.71
CA CYS A 288 -3.54 2.24 -18.08
C CYS A 288 -2.23 2.67 -18.77
N GLN A 289 -1.89 1.99 -19.84
CA GLN A 289 -0.70 2.28 -20.65
C GLN A 289 -1.14 2.39 -22.09
N VAL A 290 -0.79 3.51 -22.73
CA VAL A 290 -1.19 3.78 -24.10
C VAL A 290 0.02 4.10 -24.98
N ALA A 291 -0.10 3.91 -26.28
CA ALA A 291 0.94 4.30 -27.24
C ALA A 291 1.20 5.81 -27.15
N ASN A 292 2.48 6.21 -27.27
CA ASN A 292 2.89 7.61 -27.05
C ASN A 292 2.20 8.60 -27.99
N ASP A 293 1.93 8.21 -29.22
CA ASP A 293 1.24 9.02 -30.23
C ASP A 293 -0.25 9.27 -29.91
N LYS A 294 -0.84 8.48 -29.01
CA LYS A 294 -2.23 8.60 -28.54
C LYS A 294 -2.35 9.26 -27.18
N ALA A 295 -1.24 9.44 -26.47
CA ALA A 295 -1.24 9.80 -25.05
C ALA A 295 -1.98 11.11 -24.79
N ASP A 296 -1.73 12.16 -25.57
CA ASP A 296 -2.35 13.47 -25.34
C ASP A 296 -3.86 13.44 -25.63
N ALA A 297 -4.30 12.72 -26.65
CA ALA A 297 -5.72 12.56 -26.93
C ALA A 297 -6.43 11.78 -25.80
N VAL A 298 -5.83 10.69 -25.34
CA VAL A 298 -6.37 9.90 -24.20
C VAL A 298 -6.38 10.71 -22.92
N LEU A 299 -5.35 11.53 -22.65
CA LEU A 299 -5.36 12.42 -21.49
C LEU A 299 -6.54 13.38 -21.51
N MET A 300 -6.84 14.00 -22.66
CA MET A 300 -7.99 14.89 -22.79
C MET A 300 -9.32 14.14 -22.55
N GLU A 301 -9.48 12.94 -23.12
CA GLU A 301 -10.68 12.12 -22.89
C GLU A 301 -10.84 11.75 -21.39
N LEU A 302 -9.74 11.43 -20.70
CA LEU A 302 -9.74 11.15 -19.25
C LEU A 302 -10.16 12.40 -18.44
N VAL A 303 -9.61 13.57 -18.79
CA VAL A 303 -9.96 14.85 -18.14
C VAL A 303 -11.45 15.16 -18.32
N ASP A 304 -11.97 15.03 -19.55
CA ASP A 304 -13.36 15.32 -19.86
C ASP A 304 -14.30 14.36 -19.13
N GLN A 305 -13.99 13.06 -19.10
CA GLN A 305 -14.80 12.07 -18.42
C GLN A 305 -14.82 12.29 -16.90
N ILE A 306 -13.66 12.51 -16.29
CA ILE A 306 -13.55 12.73 -14.84
C ILE A 306 -14.29 14.00 -14.42
N ASN A 307 -14.15 15.07 -15.19
CA ASN A 307 -14.87 16.32 -14.91
C ASN A 307 -16.40 16.16 -15.10
N ALA A 308 -16.85 15.33 -16.02
CA ALA A 308 -18.26 15.02 -16.22
C ALA A 308 -18.84 14.14 -15.10
N ASP A 309 -18.03 13.26 -14.53
CA ASP A 309 -18.44 12.40 -13.41
C ASP A 309 -18.61 13.21 -12.10
N GLY A 310 -17.76 14.21 -11.84
CA GLY A 310 -17.78 15.12 -10.68
C GLY A 310 -16.99 14.65 -9.47
#